data_ad845b4425b8d1520f2be8881f8cf82d
#
_entry.id   ad845b4425b8d1520f2be8881f8cf82d
#
_cell.length_a   1.000
_cell.length_b   1.000
_cell.length_c   1.000
_cell.angle_alpha   90.00
_cell.angle_beta   90.00
_cell.angle_gamma   90.00
#
_symmetry.space_group_name_H-M   'P 1'
#
loop_
_entity.id
_entity.type
_entity.pdbx_description
1 polymer ?
#
loop_
_entity_poly.entity_id
_entity_poly.type
_entity_poly.pdbx_seq_one_letter_code
_entity_poly.pdbx_strand_id
1 'polypeptide(L)'
;DHGKVIFNLTASFQRPSPGLAHQVPMPDLMPPEECRDFLETIAADPGVSEESFAHMARRRPFELRNHRPAADAQATQHYQWFRIAAPVGDDPLIHRAFLAFASDMGLLSSAMLPHGLNWSTPGLFSTSLDHAMWFHADIRVDEWFVYVMDSDWSGGSRGINRGSIYRQ
;
A
#
# COMPACT_ATOMS: atom_id res chain seq x y z
N ASP A 1 -14.88 6.38 -22.08
CA ASP A 1 -15.92 6.59 -21.07
C ASP A 1 -17.33 6.49 -21.66
N HIS A 2 -17.52 6.70 -22.97
CA HIS A 2 -18.82 6.58 -23.66
C HIS A 2 -19.98 7.30 -22.93
N GLY A 3 -19.72 8.38 -22.19
CA GLY A 3 -20.70 9.16 -21.45
C GLY A 3 -21.25 8.49 -20.17
N LYS A 4 -20.67 7.38 -19.73
CA LYS A 4 -21.04 6.71 -18.47
C LYS A 4 -20.13 7.16 -17.35
N VAL A 5 -20.68 7.37 -16.14
CA VAL A 5 -19.89 7.60 -14.94
C VAL A 5 -19.13 6.34 -14.60
N ILE A 6 -17.79 6.44 -14.56
CA ILE A 6 -16.89 5.32 -14.23
C ILE A 6 -16.16 5.55 -12.91
N PHE A 7 -16.23 6.77 -12.37
CA PHE A 7 -15.58 7.15 -11.12
C PHE A 7 -16.35 8.30 -10.46
N ASN A 8 -16.43 8.26 -9.15
CA ASN A 8 -16.99 9.32 -8.32
C ASN A 8 -16.06 9.57 -7.12
N LEU A 9 -15.76 10.82 -6.83
CA LEU A 9 -14.90 11.23 -5.72
C LEU A 9 -15.55 12.35 -4.94
N THR A 10 -15.49 12.24 -3.61
CA THR A 10 -15.84 13.33 -2.69
C THR A 10 -14.61 13.66 -1.86
N ALA A 11 -14.28 14.95 -1.73
CA ALA A 11 -13.15 15.41 -0.94
C ALA A 11 -13.56 16.53 0.00
N SER A 12 -13.03 16.50 1.23
CA SER A 12 -13.15 17.57 2.23
C SER A 12 -11.78 18.14 2.54
N PHE A 13 -11.72 19.46 2.71
CA PHE A 13 -10.48 20.17 3.00
C PHE A 13 -10.63 20.99 4.27
N GLN A 14 -9.59 21.01 5.10
CA GLN A 14 -9.50 21.82 6.29
C GLN A 14 -8.20 22.64 6.29
N ARG A 15 -8.29 23.88 6.73
CA ARG A 15 -7.08 24.69 6.99
C ARG A 15 -6.42 24.19 8.28
N PRO A 16 -5.08 24.08 8.31
CA PRO A 16 -4.37 23.75 9.54
C PRO A 16 -4.74 24.72 10.66
N SER A 17 -5.00 24.16 11.84
CA SER A 17 -5.29 24.95 13.06
C SER A 17 -4.64 24.27 14.26
N PRO A 18 -4.20 25.03 15.28
CA PRO A 18 -3.68 24.45 16.50
C PRO A 18 -4.77 23.73 17.27
N GLY A 19 -4.42 22.67 18.01
CA GLY A 19 -5.36 21.91 18.82
C GLY A 19 -4.69 20.81 19.62
N LEU A 20 -5.49 20.05 20.36
CA LEU A 20 -5.03 18.84 21.04
C LEU A 20 -4.65 17.79 20.00
N ALA A 21 -3.59 17.03 20.28
CA ALA A 21 -3.11 16.01 19.39
C ALA A 21 -2.83 14.70 20.14
N HIS A 22 -3.16 13.59 19.54
CA HIS A 22 -2.73 12.25 19.93
C HIS A 22 -2.66 11.37 18.69
N GLN A 23 -1.85 10.33 18.75
CA GLN A 23 -1.82 9.28 17.72
C GLN A 23 -1.47 7.93 18.35
N VAL A 24 -1.92 6.87 17.74
CA VAL A 24 -1.42 5.53 18.04
C VAL A 24 0.04 5.46 17.60
N PRO A 25 0.96 5.02 18.46
CA PRO A 25 2.36 4.90 18.07
C PRO A 25 2.53 3.93 16.90
N MET A 26 3.52 4.19 16.06
CA MET A 26 3.93 3.23 15.04
C MET A 26 4.32 1.91 15.72
N PRO A 27 3.86 0.75 15.21
CA PRO A 27 4.31 -0.54 15.70
C PRO A 27 5.84 -0.69 15.63
N ASP A 28 6.39 -1.57 16.45
CA ASP A 28 7.80 -1.97 16.35
C ASP A 28 7.97 -2.86 15.12
N LEU A 29 8.64 -2.34 14.09
CA LEU A 29 8.76 -2.97 12.78
C LEU A 29 10.24 -3.07 12.39
N MET A 30 10.57 -4.12 11.63
CA MET A 30 11.87 -4.25 11.00
C MET A 30 12.13 -3.05 10.08
N PRO A 31 13.27 -2.36 10.20
CA PRO A 31 13.57 -1.20 9.38
C PRO A 31 13.76 -1.55 7.90
N PRO A 32 13.62 -0.60 6.98
CA PRO A 32 13.61 -0.87 5.54
C PRO A 32 14.93 -1.49 5.04
N GLU A 33 16.06 -1.19 5.70
CA GLU A 33 17.38 -1.72 5.36
C GLU A 33 17.49 -3.23 5.58
N GLU A 34 16.72 -3.79 6.50
CA GLU A 34 16.67 -5.21 6.84
C GLU A 34 15.55 -5.95 6.09
N CYS A 35 14.65 -5.22 5.46
CA CYS A 35 13.57 -5.79 4.67
C CYS A 35 14.05 -6.17 3.25
N ARG A 36 13.39 -7.17 2.65
CA ARG A 36 13.70 -7.59 1.29
C ARG A 36 13.19 -6.60 0.25
N ASP A 37 13.96 -6.43 -0.81
CA ASP A 37 13.49 -5.70 -1.97
C ASP A 37 12.27 -6.40 -2.60
N PHE A 38 11.29 -5.60 -3.00
CA PHE A 38 10.06 -6.12 -3.58
C PHE A 38 10.31 -6.81 -4.93
N LEU A 39 11.14 -6.22 -5.79
CA LEU A 39 11.42 -6.79 -7.11
C LEU A 39 12.23 -8.09 -6.99
N GLU A 40 13.18 -8.17 -6.05
CA GLU A 40 13.88 -9.40 -5.75
C GLU A 40 12.93 -10.50 -5.26
N THR A 41 11.96 -10.13 -4.42
CA THR A 41 10.94 -11.06 -3.91
C THR A 41 10.07 -11.60 -5.03
N ILE A 42 9.65 -10.72 -5.96
CA ILE A 42 8.83 -11.13 -7.12
C ILE A 42 9.63 -11.95 -8.12
N ALA A 43 10.88 -11.59 -8.38
CA ALA A 43 11.75 -12.33 -9.29
C ALA A 43 12.01 -13.76 -8.80
N ALA A 44 11.95 -14.00 -7.51
CA ALA A 44 12.10 -15.32 -6.90
C ALA A 44 10.79 -16.14 -6.88
N ASP A 45 9.65 -15.58 -7.24
CA ASP A 45 8.35 -16.27 -7.27
C ASP A 45 8.17 -17.00 -8.61
N PRO A 46 8.16 -18.35 -8.62
CA PRO A 46 8.03 -19.12 -9.86
C PRO A 46 6.65 -18.95 -10.55
N GLY A 47 5.67 -18.41 -9.87
CA GLY A 47 4.35 -18.09 -10.43
C GLY A 47 4.29 -16.78 -11.23
N VAL A 48 5.36 -15.97 -11.19
CA VAL A 48 5.42 -14.68 -11.89
C VAL A 48 6.11 -14.85 -13.24
N SER A 49 5.40 -14.55 -14.32
CA SER A 49 5.98 -14.56 -15.67
C SER A 49 6.93 -13.36 -15.88
N GLU A 50 7.88 -13.50 -16.82
CA GLU A 50 8.79 -12.42 -17.22
C GLU A 50 8.02 -11.16 -17.66
N GLU A 51 6.91 -11.32 -18.35
CA GLU A 51 6.06 -10.20 -18.79
C GLU A 51 5.42 -9.49 -17.60
N SER A 52 4.89 -10.25 -16.63
CA SER A 52 4.32 -9.70 -15.39
C SER A 52 5.37 -8.98 -14.56
N PHE A 53 6.56 -9.57 -14.43
CA PHE A 53 7.69 -8.93 -13.76
C PHE A 53 8.08 -7.61 -14.44
N ALA A 54 8.27 -7.62 -15.75
CA ALA A 54 8.62 -6.41 -16.52
C ALA A 54 7.54 -5.32 -16.43
N HIS A 55 6.26 -5.71 -16.37
CA HIS A 55 5.16 -4.78 -16.15
C HIS A 55 5.21 -4.16 -14.75
N MET A 56 5.44 -4.95 -13.72
CA MET A 56 5.56 -4.48 -12.34
C MET A 56 6.78 -3.58 -12.15
N ALA A 57 7.91 -3.91 -12.74
CA ALA A 57 9.15 -3.13 -12.63
C ALA A 57 9.06 -1.75 -13.32
N ARG A 58 8.34 -1.65 -14.46
CA ARG A 58 8.26 -0.41 -15.24
C ARG A 58 7.35 0.68 -14.68
N ARG A 59 6.38 0.33 -13.84
CA ARG A 59 5.27 1.23 -13.47
C ARG A 59 5.38 1.85 -12.09
N ARG A 60 6.48 1.68 -11.37
CA ARG A 60 6.54 2.10 -9.97
C ARG A 60 7.53 3.24 -9.76
N PRO A 61 7.08 4.41 -9.31
CA PRO A 61 7.97 5.47 -8.88
C PRO A 61 8.63 5.15 -7.53
N PHE A 62 8.14 4.11 -6.82
CA PHE A 62 8.58 3.76 -5.48
C PHE A 62 9.57 2.62 -5.45
N GLU A 63 10.61 2.77 -4.66
CA GLU A 63 11.32 1.64 -4.05
C GLU A 63 10.40 1.03 -2.98
N LEU A 64 10.32 -0.28 -2.96
CA LEU A 64 9.48 -1.04 -2.04
C LEU A 64 10.33 -2.06 -1.29
N ARG A 65 10.12 -2.13 0.03
CA ARG A 65 10.73 -3.14 0.88
C ARG A 65 9.64 -3.91 1.61
N ASN A 66 9.68 -5.21 1.53
CA ASN A 66 8.67 -6.07 2.13
C ASN A 66 9.22 -6.78 3.36
N HIS A 67 8.45 -6.73 4.43
CA HIS A 67 8.50 -7.78 5.44
C HIS A 67 7.26 -8.65 5.24
N ARG A 68 7.48 -9.87 4.79
CA ARG A 68 6.44 -10.90 4.79
C ARG A 68 6.68 -11.76 6.02
N PRO A 69 5.74 -11.85 6.98
CA PRO A 69 5.87 -12.84 8.04
C PRO A 69 6.05 -14.22 7.40
N ALA A 70 6.87 -15.06 8.02
CA ALA A 70 6.93 -16.48 7.66
C ALA A 70 5.49 -16.99 7.56
N ALA A 71 5.21 -17.87 6.58
CA ALA A 71 3.87 -18.29 6.19
C ALA A 71 3.01 -18.71 7.40
N ASP A 72 2.56 -17.75 8.15
CA ASP A 72 1.52 -17.90 9.14
C ASP A 72 0.19 -17.76 8.39
N ALA A 73 -0.44 -18.89 8.13
CA ALA A 73 -1.71 -18.99 7.41
C ALA A 73 -2.87 -18.22 8.09
N GLN A 74 -2.63 -17.55 9.20
CA GLN A 74 -3.61 -16.76 9.93
C GLN A 74 -3.23 -15.27 10.02
N ALA A 75 -2.07 -14.87 9.52
CA ALA A 75 -1.65 -13.47 9.54
C ALA A 75 -2.54 -12.64 8.59
N THR A 76 -3.34 -11.76 9.16
CA THR A 76 -4.11 -10.76 8.41
C THR A 76 -3.33 -9.46 8.22
N GLN A 77 -2.26 -9.26 8.99
CA GLN A 77 -1.45 -8.04 8.99
C GLN A 77 -0.12 -8.25 8.30
N HIS A 78 0.26 -7.28 7.50
CA HIS A 78 1.59 -7.15 6.91
C HIS A 78 1.95 -5.68 6.75
N TYR A 79 3.22 -5.39 6.42
CA TYR A 79 3.64 -4.03 6.14
C TYR A 79 4.63 -3.96 5.00
N GLN A 80 4.69 -2.78 4.40
CA GLN A 80 5.57 -2.48 3.29
C GLN A 80 6.15 -1.08 3.47
N TRP A 81 7.46 -0.96 3.29
CA TRP A 81 8.15 0.32 3.22
C TRP A 81 8.14 0.85 1.79
N PHE A 82 7.97 2.15 1.68
CA PHE A 82 7.92 2.87 0.41
C PHE A 82 8.84 4.06 0.46
N ARG A 83 9.50 4.36 -0.67
CA ARG A 83 10.24 5.59 -0.89
C ARG A 83 10.31 5.89 -2.38
N ILE A 84 10.26 7.17 -2.79
CA ILE A 84 10.67 7.60 -4.11
C ILE A 84 12.18 7.90 -4.05
N ALA A 85 12.99 7.21 -4.86
CA ALA A 85 14.45 7.34 -4.82
C ALA A 85 14.99 8.67 -5.36
N ALA A 86 14.13 9.50 -5.95
CA ALA A 86 14.49 10.81 -6.48
C ALA A 86 13.88 11.94 -5.64
N PRO A 87 14.53 13.08 -5.51
CA PRO A 87 13.95 14.25 -4.84
C PRO A 87 12.63 14.66 -5.48
N VAL A 88 11.59 14.85 -4.67
CA VAL A 88 10.24 15.23 -5.13
C VAL A 88 10.00 16.74 -5.01
N GLY A 89 10.89 17.46 -4.32
CA GLY A 89 10.71 18.88 -4.00
C GLY A 89 9.88 19.08 -2.72
N ASP A 90 9.43 20.30 -2.47
CA ASP A 90 8.83 20.69 -1.19
C ASP A 90 7.32 20.98 -1.28
N ASP A 91 6.71 20.78 -2.45
CA ASP A 91 5.27 20.99 -2.60
C ASP A 91 4.49 19.84 -1.88
N PRO A 92 3.74 20.13 -0.79
CA PRO A 92 3.02 19.12 -0.04
C PRO A 92 1.89 18.47 -0.86
N LEU A 93 1.38 19.12 -1.90
CA LEU A 93 0.34 18.54 -2.75
C LEU A 93 0.91 17.39 -3.60
N ILE A 94 2.14 17.52 -4.07
CA ILE A 94 2.83 16.47 -4.81
C ILE A 94 3.06 15.25 -3.91
N HIS A 95 3.55 15.45 -2.69
CA HIS A 95 3.72 14.35 -1.73
C HIS A 95 2.41 13.66 -1.41
N ARG A 96 1.32 14.41 -1.19
CA ARG A 96 -0.01 13.83 -0.95
C ARG A 96 -0.55 13.05 -2.15
N ALA A 97 -0.31 13.53 -3.38
CA ALA A 97 -0.71 12.82 -4.59
C ALA A 97 0.01 11.47 -4.74
N PHE A 98 1.32 11.44 -4.50
CA PHE A 98 2.08 10.19 -4.48
C PHE A 98 1.65 9.27 -3.33
N LEU A 99 1.35 9.82 -2.17
CA LEU A 99 0.86 9.04 -1.03
C LEU A 99 -0.51 8.42 -1.33
N ALA A 100 -1.41 9.16 -1.98
CA ALA A 100 -2.68 8.62 -2.44
C ALA A 100 -2.50 7.50 -3.46
N PHE A 101 -1.55 7.62 -4.37
CA PHE A 101 -1.20 6.54 -5.30
C PHE A 101 -0.64 5.31 -4.56
N ALA A 102 0.26 5.52 -3.60
CA ALA A 102 0.85 4.43 -2.80
C ALA A 102 -0.18 3.70 -1.95
N SER A 103 -1.21 4.39 -1.46
CA SER A 103 -2.23 3.83 -0.57
C SER A 103 -3.11 2.74 -1.21
N ASP A 104 -3.14 2.66 -2.54
CA ASP A 104 -3.80 1.57 -3.27
C ASP A 104 -2.86 0.35 -3.48
N MET A 105 -1.57 0.52 -3.23
CA MET A 105 -0.59 -0.53 -3.49
C MET A 105 -0.51 -1.51 -2.31
N GLY A 106 -0.76 -2.79 -2.58
CA GLY A 106 -0.59 -3.87 -1.61
C GLY A 106 -1.76 -4.09 -0.65
N LEU A 107 -2.63 -3.12 -0.47
CA LEU A 107 -3.72 -3.17 0.53
C LEU A 107 -4.65 -4.37 0.33
N LEU A 108 -5.02 -4.69 -0.90
CA LEU A 108 -5.90 -5.82 -1.21
C LEU A 108 -5.28 -7.18 -0.84
N SER A 109 -3.95 -7.28 -0.80
CA SER A 109 -3.25 -8.49 -0.39
C SER A 109 -3.60 -8.93 1.03
N SER A 110 -3.97 -8.00 1.92
CA SER A 110 -4.35 -8.31 3.30
C SER A 110 -5.53 -9.29 3.38
N ALA A 111 -6.55 -9.13 2.53
CA ALA A 111 -7.69 -10.03 2.49
C ALA A 111 -7.36 -11.39 1.84
N MET A 112 -6.28 -11.50 1.09
CA MET A 112 -5.85 -12.74 0.44
C MET A 112 -4.99 -13.60 1.37
N LEU A 113 -4.19 -12.99 2.25
CA LEU A 113 -3.23 -13.67 3.11
C LEU A 113 -3.83 -14.84 3.92
N PRO A 114 -4.96 -14.66 4.64
CA PRO A 114 -5.55 -15.73 5.46
C PRO A 114 -6.01 -16.93 4.65
N HIS A 115 -6.18 -16.75 3.34
CA HIS A 115 -6.62 -17.81 2.42
C HIS A 115 -5.47 -18.46 1.63
N GLY A 116 -4.22 -18.06 1.92
CA GLY A 116 -3.06 -18.53 1.17
C GLY A 116 -3.03 -18.09 -0.29
N LEU A 117 -3.80 -17.05 -0.64
CA LEU A 117 -3.89 -16.50 -2.00
C LEU A 117 -2.85 -15.41 -2.23
N ASN A 118 -2.46 -15.24 -3.46
CA ASN A 118 -1.59 -14.16 -3.92
C ASN A 118 -1.95 -13.74 -5.36
N TRP A 119 -1.29 -12.73 -5.87
CA TRP A 119 -1.54 -12.21 -7.22
C TRP A 119 -1.23 -13.19 -8.36
N SER A 120 -0.45 -14.25 -8.07
CA SER A 120 -0.14 -15.33 -9.04
C SER A 120 -1.12 -16.49 -8.96
N THR A 121 -2.15 -16.44 -8.08
CA THR A 121 -3.12 -17.53 -7.93
C THR A 121 -3.97 -17.65 -9.20
N PRO A 122 -3.98 -18.81 -9.87
CA PRO A 122 -4.72 -19.01 -11.11
C PRO A 122 -6.22 -18.77 -10.94
N GLY A 123 -6.82 -18.01 -11.86
CA GLY A 123 -8.25 -17.72 -11.82
C GLY A 123 -8.67 -16.65 -10.82
N LEU A 124 -7.75 -16.10 -10.04
CA LEU A 124 -8.05 -14.98 -9.16
C LEU A 124 -8.22 -13.71 -9.99
N PHE A 125 -9.38 -13.08 -9.84
CA PHE A 125 -9.64 -11.72 -10.31
C PHE A 125 -10.12 -10.87 -9.14
N SER A 126 -9.54 -9.70 -8.98
CA SER A 126 -9.93 -8.77 -7.91
C SER A 126 -9.76 -7.34 -8.36
N THR A 127 -10.63 -6.48 -7.83
CA THR A 127 -10.62 -5.04 -8.09
C THR A 127 -11.13 -4.29 -6.88
N SER A 128 -10.66 -3.06 -6.71
CA SER A 128 -11.18 -2.17 -5.67
C SER A 128 -12.58 -1.69 -6.05
N LEU A 129 -13.49 -1.67 -5.06
CA LEU A 129 -14.83 -1.10 -5.17
C LEU A 129 -14.86 0.32 -4.63
N ASP A 130 -14.26 0.52 -3.46
CA ASP A 130 -14.21 1.77 -2.74
C ASP A 130 -12.79 2.01 -2.21
N HIS A 131 -12.37 3.27 -2.14
CA HIS A 131 -11.13 3.68 -1.51
C HIS A 131 -11.37 4.98 -0.73
N ALA A 132 -11.03 5.00 0.55
CA ALA A 132 -11.10 6.18 1.39
C ALA A 132 -9.73 6.46 2.03
N MET A 133 -9.37 7.74 2.14
CA MET A 133 -8.09 8.14 2.69
C MET A 133 -8.21 9.42 3.50
N TRP A 134 -7.52 9.48 4.63
CA TRP A 134 -7.43 10.64 5.52
C TRP A 134 -5.97 11.04 5.70
N PHE A 135 -5.66 12.29 5.40
CA PHE A 135 -4.34 12.87 5.57
C PHE A 135 -4.29 13.60 6.92
N HIS A 136 -3.68 12.98 7.92
CA HIS A 136 -3.58 13.53 9.28
C HIS A 136 -2.33 14.39 9.48
N ALA A 137 -1.25 14.07 8.75
CA ALA A 137 0.03 14.75 8.78
C ALA A 137 0.69 14.75 7.41
N ASP A 138 1.63 15.66 7.20
CA ASP A 138 2.43 15.66 5.99
C ASP A 138 3.52 14.59 6.08
N ILE A 139 3.72 13.88 4.98
CA ILE A 139 4.75 12.86 4.81
C ILE A 139 5.54 13.22 3.56
N ARG A 140 6.88 13.16 3.65
CA ARG A 140 7.76 13.21 2.50
C ARG A 140 7.85 11.81 1.88
N VAL A 141 7.47 11.70 0.61
CA VAL A 141 7.50 10.40 -0.10
C VAL A 141 8.87 10.06 -0.68
N ASP A 142 9.82 11.00 -0.65
CA ASP A 142 11.24 10.80 -0.95
C ASP A 142 12.08 10.39 0.28
N GLU A 143 11.42 10.23 1.44
CA GLU A 143 11.93 9.58 2.64
C GLU A 143 11.19 8.24 2.85
N TRP A 144 11.75 7.33 3.64
CA TRP A 144 11.06 6.08 3.95
C TRP A 144 9.80 6.34 4.78
N PHE A 145 8.70 5.76 4.34
CA PHE A 145 7.46 5.66 5.09
C PHE A 145 6.96 4.23 5.03
N VAL A 146 6.24 3.80 6.06
CA VAL A 146 5.70 2.45 6.15
C VAL A 146 4.19 2.45 6.07
N TYR A 147 3.67 1.52 5.32
CA TYR A 147 2.24 1.21 5.24
C TYR A 147 1.99 -0.12 5.94
N VAL A 148 1.34 -0.06 7.09
CA VAL A 148 0.90 -1.21 7.89
C VAL A 148 -0.53 -1.51 7.50
N MET A 149 -0.78 -2.71 7.01
CA MET A 149 -2.02 -3.12 6.37
C MET A 149 -2.59 -4.35 7.05
N ASP A 150 -3.92 -4.40 7.18
CA ASP A 150 -4.66 -5.55 7.70
C ASP A 150 -6.00 -5.75 7.00
N SER A 151 -6.66 -6.86 7.32
CA SER A 151 -8.00 -7.17 6.85
C SER A 151 -8.84 -7.71 7.99
N ASP A 152 -9.87 -6.99 8.36
CA ASP A 152 -10.79 -7.39 9.44
C ASP A 152 -11.79 -8.46 9.00
N TRP A 153 -12.08 -8.53 7.70
CA TRP A 153 -13.14 -9.39 7.21
C TRP A 153 -13.01 -9.68 5.72
N SER A 154 -13.37 -10.91 5.34
CA SER A 154 -13.64 -11.28 3.97
C SER A 154 -14.81 -12.27 3.89
N GLY A 155 -15.63 -12.17 2.85
CA GLY A 155 -16.77 -13.06 2.61
C GLY A 155 -17.62 -12.59 1.43
N GLY A 156 -18.41 -13.51 0.84
CA GLY A 156 -19.26 -13.18 -0.30
C GLY A 156 -18.51 -12.55 -1.48
N SER A 157 -17.29 -13.01 -1.76
CA SER A 157 -16.39 -12.47 -2.78
C SER A 157 -15.99 -11.01 -2.55
N ARG A 158 -15.93 -10.56 -1.31
CA ARG A 158 -15.49 -9.20 -0.90
C ARG A 158 -14.54 -9.29 0.27
N GLY A 159 -13.68 -8.28 0.43
CA GLY A 159 -12.83 -8.08 1.59
C GLY A 159 -12.82 -6.62 2.02
N ILE A 160 -12.68 -6.37 3.31
CA ILE A 160 -12.39 -5.05 3.88
C ILE A 160 -10.94 -5.04 4.29
N ASN A 161 -10.19 -4.08 3.78
CA ASN A 161 -8.80 -3.88 4.11
C ASN A 161 -8.62 -2.49 4.70
N ARG A 162 -7.73 -2.38 5.67
CA ARG A 162 -7.35 -1.11 6.31
C ARG A 162 -5.85 -0.96 6.29
N GLY A 163 -5.41 0.27 6.44
CA GLY A 163 -4.01 0.52 6.57
C GLY A 163 -3.71 1.86 7.22
N SER A 164 -2.60 1.90 7.93
CA SER A 164 -2.06 3.11 8.54
C SER A 164 -0.69 3.39 7.98
N ILE A 165 -0.45 4.63 7.57
CA ILE A 165 0.81 5.05 7.01
C ILE A 165 1.54 5.90 8.06
N TYR A 166 2.80 5.55 8.33
CA TYR A 166 3.67 6.23 9.29
C TYR A 166 4.95 6.69 8.58
N ARG A 167 5.44 7.85 8.97
CA ARG A 167 6.81 8.28 8.65
C ARG A 167 7.80 7.55 9.57
N GLN A 168 9.00 7.33 9.07
CA GLN A 168 10.11 6.83 9.86
C GLN A 168 10.56 7.85 10.91
#